data_32dbb5cf63868e05220e2919f8909ac1
#
_entry.id   32dbb5cf63868e05220e2919f8909ac1
#
_cell.length_a   1.000
_cell.length_b   1.000
_cell.length_c   1.000
_cell.angle_alpha   90.00
_cell.angle_beta   90.00
_cell.angle_gamma   90.00
#
_symmetry.space_group_name_H-M   'P 1'
#
loop_
_entity.id
_entity.type
_entity.pdbx_description
1 polymer ?
#
loop_
_entity_poly.entity_id
_entity_poly.type
_entity_poly.pdbx_seq_one_letter_code
_entity_poly.pdbx_strand_id
1 'polypeptide(L)'
;MKGDIINMSQQLVKERVIKYLMEDLLVPHDMIDTDVPLSEFEEGAEGILDIIVNVKDSEDYYAPVLIVKCLDEDVAMEGETVQKQIDFLEDVDNITMAGRMILTNGNEMMYADWTGEEYDTEAELPTYETMVKEFFEMEEKIKELEADHHHECGCGHDHGHDHHEGGCCGGHNHGENHECGCNHHHE
;
A
#
# COMPACT_ATOMS: atom_id res chain seq x y z
N MET A 1 -10.96 -33.48 9.22
CA MET A 1 -11.71 -32.23 9.08
C MET A 1 -11.67 -31.52 10.43
N LYS A 2 -10.72 -30.60 10.63
CA LYS A 2 -10.78 -29.64 11.73
C LYS A 2 -11.65 -28.50 11.20
N GLY A 3 -12.90 -28.43 11.65
CA GLY A 3 -13.74 -27.29 11.38
C GLY A 3 -13.12 -26.07 12.05
N ASP A 4 -12.91 -25.04 11.27
CA ASP A 4 -12.56 -23.72 11.77
C ASP A 4 -13.70 -23.28 12.70
N ILE A 5 -13.43 -23.34 14.00
CA ILE A 5 -14.27 -22.66 14.97
C ILE A 5 -14.02 -21.19 14.71
N ILE A 6 -14.88 -20.56 13.89
CA ILE A 6 -14.92 -19.10 13.76
C ILE A 6 -15.07 -18.62 15.20
N ASN A 7 -14.06 -17.91 15.70
CA ASN A 7 -14.08 -17.42 17.04
C ASN A 7 -15.20 -16.35 17.12
N MET A 8 -16.30 -16.69 17.79
CA MET A 8 -17.48 -15.81 17.89
C MET A 8 -17.12 -14.44 18.47
N SER A 9 -16.10 -14.37 19.31
CA SER A 9 -15.62 -13.11 19.89
C SER A 9 -15.01 -12.20 18.82
N GLN A 10 -14.10 -12.71 18.01
CA GLN A 10 -13.50 -11.96 16.92
C GLN A 10 -14.53 -11.49 15.88
N GLN A 11 -15.52 -12.34 15.57
CA GLN A 11 -16.61 -11.97 14.66
C GLN A 11 -17.43 -10.78 15.20
N LEU A 12 -17.73 -10.76 16.50
CA LEU A 12 -18.43 -9.65 17.14
C LEU A 12 -17.59 -8.36 17.12
N VAL A 13 -16.28 -8.47 17.31
CA VAL A 13 -15.36 -7.33 17.17
C VAL A 13 -15.42 -6.79 15.74
N LYS A 14 -15.32 -7.66 14.74
CA LYS A 14 -15.41 -7.29 13.34
C LYS A 14 -16.71 -6.54 13.00
N GLU A 15 -17.85 -7.05 13.46
CA GLU A 15 -19.14 -6.40 13.25
C GLU A 15 -19.21 -5.00 13.88
N ARG A 16 -18.66 -4.83 15.09
CA ARG A 16 -18.57 -3.51 15.74
C ARG A 16 -17.67 -2.55 14.98
N VAL A 17 -16.54 -3.03 14.46
CA VAL A 17 -15.63 -2.22 13.64
C VAL A 17 -16.31 -1.79 12.33
N ILE A 18 -16.96 -2.70 11.62
CA ILE A 18 -17.72 -2.36 10.40
C ILE A 18 -18.76 -1.29 10.68
N LYS A 19 -19.51 -1.43 11.78
CA LYS A 19 -20.48 -0.43 12.18
C LYS A 19 -19.84 0.94 12.43
N TYR A 20 -18.71 0.98 13.15
CA TYR A 20 -17.95 2.20 13.41
C TYR A 20 -17.45 2.84 12.09
N LEU A 21 -16.90 2.05 11.17
CA LEU A 21 -16.47 2.54 9.86
C LEU A 21 -17.61 3.19 9.09
N MET A 22 -18.81 2.60 9.13
CA MET A 22 -19.98 3.11 8.41
C MET A 22 -20.64 4.32 9.08
N GLU A 23 -20.78 4.30 10.42
CA GLU A 23 -21.55 5.32 11.15
C GLU A 23 -20.70 6.54 11.56
N ASP A 24 -19.45 6.32 11.97
CA ASP A 24 -18.56 7.37 12.47
C ASP A 24 -17.60 7.89 11.39
N LEU A 25 -17.00 6.99 10.59
CA LEU A 25 -16.10 7.38 9.51
C LEU A 25 -16.78 7.56 8.15
N LEU A 26 -18.08 7.26 8.08
CA LEU A 26 -18.93 7.43 6.89
C LEU A 26 -18.47 6.62 5.67
N VAL A 27 -17.86 5.47 5.89
CA VAL A 27 -17.43 4.57 4.82
C VAL A 27 -18.66 3.94 4.16
N PRO A 28 -18.84 4.04 2.83
CA PRO A 28 -19.92 3.36 2.15
C PRO A 28 -19.78 1.83 2.28
N HIS A 29 -20.88 1.12 2.46
CA HIS A 29 -20.87 -0.33 2.65
C HIS A 29 -20.21 -1.09 1.50
N ASP A 30 -20.38 -0.62 0.27
CA ASP A 30 -19.79 -1.19 -0.94
C ASP A 30 -18.29 -0.91 -1.11
N MET A 31 -17.70 -0.17 -0.19
CA MET A 31 -16.25 0.09 -0.08
C MET A 31 -15.59 -0.71 1.04
N ILE A 32 -16.32 -1.61 1.68
CA ILE A 32 -15.82 -2.46 2.76
C ILE A 32 -15.85 -3.92 2.30
N ASP A 33 -14.67 -4.54 2.23
CA ASP A 33 -14.52 -5.97 2.03
C ASP A 33 -14.08 -6.64 3.33
N THR A 34 -14.51 -7.90 3.52
CA THR A 34 -14.20 -8.66 4.73
C THR A 34 -13.67 -10.06 4.38
N ASP A 35 -12.84 -10.60 5.27
CA ASP A 35 -12.26 -11.93 5.13
C ASP A 35 -11.52 -12.13 3.79
N VAL A 36 -10.72 -11.12 3.42
CA VAL A 36 -10.03 -11.08 2.13
C VAL A 36 -8.72 -11.86 2.19
N PRO A 37 -8.55 -12.90 1.37
CA PRO A 37 -7.29 -13.63 1.28
C PRO A 37 -6.18 -12.76 0.70
N LEU A 38 -4.99 -12.77 1.30
CA LEU A 38 -3.85 -11.99 0.80
C LEU A 38 -3.40 -12.43 -0.59
N SER A 39 -3.73 -13.65 -1.00
CA SER A 39 -3.48 -14.15 -2.35
C SER A 39 -4.25 -13.40 -3.46
N GLU A 40 -5.22 -12.55 -3.11
CA GLU A 40 -5.89 -11.66 -4.07
C GLU A 40 -4.99 -10.47 -4.47
N PHE A 41 -4.03 -10.11 -3.63
CA PHE A 41 -3.10 -9.01 -3.89
C PHE A 41 -1.74 -9.49 -4.40
N GLU A 42 -1.24 -10.61 -3.86
CA GLU A 42 0.06 -11.15 -4.24
C GLU A 42 -0.01 -12.68 -4.33
N GLU A 43 0.40 -13.24 -5.47
CA GLU A 43 0.42 -14.70 -5.70
C GLU A 43 1.33 -15.40 -4.68
N GLY A 44 0.75 -16.31 -3.92
CA GLY A 44 1.47 -17.08 -2.89
C GLY A 44 1.50 -16.42 -1.51
N ALA A 45 0.96 -15.22 -1.33
CA ALA A 45 0.79 -14.63 -0.01
C ALA A 45 -0.21 -15.43 0.82
N GLU A 46 0.16 -15.75 2.06
CA GLU A 46 -0.66 -16.53 2.98
C GLU A 46 -1.28 -15.62 4.05
N GLY A 47 -2.54 -15.83 4.35
CA GLY A 47 -3.28 -15.12 5.41
C GLY A 47 -4.60 -14.56 4.92
N ILE A 48 -5.39 -14.10 5.89
CA ILE A 48 -6.68 -13.46 5.66
C ILE A 48 -6.70 -12.15 6.43
N LEU A 49 -7.07 -11.09 5.76
CA LEU A 49 -7.30 -9.79 6.36
C LEU A 49 -8.78 -9.66 6.75
N ASP A 50 -9.04 -9.18 7.96
CA ASP A 50 -10.39 -9.18 8.49
C ASP A 50 -11.29 -8.15 7.80
N ILE A 51 -10.77 -6.92 7.57
CA ILE A 51 -11.50 -5.85 6.91
C ILE A 51 -10.53 -5.03 6.03
N ILE A 52 -11.01 -4.65 4.85
CA ILE A 52 -10.36 -3.69 3.96
C ILE A 52 -11.35 -2.58 3.63
N VAL A 53 -10.91 -1.34 3.68
CA VAL A 53 -11.64 -0.19 3.12
C VAL A 53 -10.96 0.21 1.83
N ASN A 54 -11.75 0.30 0.77
CA ASN A 54 -11.29 0.67 -0.56
C ASN A 54 -11.79 2.07 -0.96
N VAL A 55 -11.10 2.66 -1.92
CA VAL A 55 -11.60 3.77 -2.73
C VAL A 55 -11.62 3.33 -4.19
N LYS A 56 -12.40 4.00 -5.03
CA LYS A 56 -12.28 3.84 -6.47
C LYS A 56 -11.28 4.84 -6.99
N ASP A 57 -10.28 4.35 -7.70
CA ASP A 57 -9.31 5.19 -8.38
C ASP A 57 -9.90 5.90 -9.62
N SER A 58 -9.08 6.62 -10.35
CA SER A 58 -9.48 7.35 -11.56
C SER A 58 -9.93 6.44 -12.73
N GLU A 59 -9.70 5.15 -12.65
CA GLU A 59 -10.05 4.12 -13.66
C GLU A 59 -11.17 3.19 -13.19
N ASP A 60 -11.85 3.52 -12.07
CA ASP A 60 -12.90 2.72 -11.41
C ASP A 60 -12.41 1.40 -10.79
N TYR A 61 -11.10 1.21 -10.58
CA TYR A 61 -10.58 0.08 -9.80
C TYR A 61 -10.64 0.35 -8.30
N TYR A 62 -10.79 -0.72 -7.52
CA TYR A 62 -10.74 -0.64 -6.07
C TYR A 62 -9.29 -0.63 -5.59
N ALA A 63 -8.93 0.41 -4.84
CA ALA A 63 -7.62 0.57 -4.21
C ALA A 63 -7.78 0.59 -2.69
N PRO A 64 -7.07 -0.26 -1.93
CA PRO A 64 -7.07 -0.25 -0.48
C PRO A 64 -6.57 1.09 0.07
N VAL A 65 -7.25 1.63 1.11
CA VAL A 65 -6.83 2.85 1.82
C VAL A 65 -6.79 2.67 3.33
N LEU A 66 -7.32 1.55 3.83
CA LEU A 66 -7.27 1.18 5.23
C LEU A 66 -7.40 -0.34 5.35
N ILE A 67 -6.53 -0.95 6.15
CA ILE A 67 -6.61 -2.36 6.52
C ILE A 67 -6.84 -2.50 8.02
N VAL A 68 -7.61 -3.51 8.41
CA VAL A 68 -7.94 -3.77 9.82
C VAL A 68 -7.72 -5.22 10.17
N LYS A 69 -7.04 -5.44 11.29
CA LYS A 69 -6.94 -6.74 11.97
C LYS A 69 -7.73 -6.70 13.26
N CYS A 70 -8.64 -7.65 13.42
CA CYS A 70 -9.45 -7.82 14.60
C CYS A 70 -8.89 -8.95 15.47
N LEU A 71 -8.75 -8.69 16.76
CA LEU A 71 -8.41 -9.68 17.78
C LEU A 71 -9.66 -10.07 18.57
N ASP A 72 -9.55 -11.14 19.36
CA ASP A 72 -10.58 -11.47 20.34
C ASP A 72 -10.67 -10.39 21.41
N GLU A 73 -11.87 -10.17 21.94
CA GLU A 73 -12.15 -9.10 22.91
C GLU A 73 -11.36 -9.24 24.21
N ASP A 74 -10.96 -10.45 24.58
CA ASP A 74 -10.19 -10.76 25.78
C ASP A 74 -8.66 -10.69 25.59
N VAL A 75 -8.19 -10.44 24.38
CA VAL A 75 -6.77 -10.25 24.08
C VAL A 75 -6.33 -8.87 24.54
N ALA A 76 -5.38 -8.80 25.46
CA ALA A 76 -4.78 -7.53 25.88
C ALA A 76 -4.00 -6.91 24.70
N MET A 77 -4.15 -5.60 24.53
CA MET A 77 -3.49 -4.85 23.44
C MET A 77 -2.04 -4.49 23.80
N GLU A 78 -1.31 -5.49 24.30
CA GLU A 78 0.10 -5.36 24.69
C GLU A 78 0.86 -6.69 24.56
N GLY A 79 2.17 -6.63 24.56
CA GLY A 79 3.04 -7.78 24.60
C GLY A 79 3.32 -8.44 23.26
N GLU A 80 3.95 -9.62 23.31
CA GLU A 80 4.48 -10.32 22.12
C GLU A 80 3.40 -10.73 21.11
N THR A 81 2.19 -11.04 21.60
CA THR A 81 1.08 -11.43 20.70
C THR A 81 0.64 -10.25 19.84
N VAL A 82 0.53 -9.06 20.41
CA VAL A 82 0.18 -7.83 19.69
C VAL A 82 1.30 -7.45 18.72
N GLN A 83 2.56 -7.54 19.13
CA GLN A 83 3.68 -7.25 18.25
C GLN A 83 3.66 -8.11 16.98
N LYS A 84 3.37 -9.40 17.10
CA LYS A 84 3.23 -10.28 15.91
C LYS A 84 2.09 -9.88 14.99
N GLN A 85 1.02 -9.29 15.51
CA GLN A 85 -0.08 -8.79 14.67
C GLN A 85 0.26 -7.45 14.03
N ILE A 86 1.05 -6.63 14.70
CA ILE A 86 1.62 -5.40 14.11
C ILE A 86 2.55 -5.77 12.96
N ASP A 87 3.51 -6.65 13.18
CA ASP A 87 4.43 -7.15 12.15
C ASP A 87 3.66 -7.73 10.94
N PHE A 88 2.59 -8.49 11.21
CA PHE A 88 1.70 -9.00 10.16
C PHE A 88 1.01 -7.87 9.37
N LEU A 89 0.48 -6.85 10.05
CA LEU A 89 -0.15 -5.71 9.37
C LEU A 89 0.83 -4.90 8.53
N GLU A 90 2.06 -4.73 8.99
CA GLU A 90 3.13 -4.06 8.24
C GLU A 90 3.48 -4.85 6.97
N ASP A 91 3.60 -6.17 7.06
CA ASP A 91 3.80 -7.04 5.90
C ASP A 91 2.62 -6.94 4.92
N VAL A 92 1.39 -6.92 5.43
CA VAL A 92 0.18 -6.76 4.60
C VAL A 92 0.12 -5.39 3.95
N ASP A 93 0.50 -4.32 4.64
CA ASP A 93 0.54 -2.97 4.07
C ASP A 93 1.54 -2.87 2.92
N ASN A 94 2.69 -3.54 3.02
CA ASN A 94 3.65 -3.63 1.93
C ASN A 94 3.08 -4.32 0.67
N ILE A 95 2.11 -5.22 0.83
CA ILE A 95 1.43 -5.92 -0.28
C ILE A 95 0.27 -5.07 -0.82
N THR A 96 -0.56 -4.51 0.08
CA THR A 96 -1.80 -3.81 -0.30
C THR A 96 -1.60 -2.34 -0.63
N MET A 97 -0.54 -1.75 -0.13
CA MET A 97 -0.23 -0.32 -0.24
C MET A 97 -1.35 0.59 0.31
N ALA A 98 -2.08 0.10 1.31
CA ALA A 98 -3.21 0.84 1.89
C ALA A 98 -2.77 2.10 2.65
N GLY A 99 -1.59 2.05 3.24
CA GLY A 99 -0.96 3.17 3.95
C GLY A 99 -1.62 3.54 5.27
N ARG A 100 -2.66 2.79 5.70
CA ARG A 100 -3.31 2.94 7.01
C ARG A 100 -3.67 1.59 7.57
N MET A 101 -3.40 1.41 8.86
CA MET A 101 -3.58 0.14 9.55
C MET A 101 -4.29 0.33 10.89
N ILE A 102 -5.20 -0.58 11.20
CA ILE A 102 -5.85 -0.68 12.51
C ILE A 102 -5.65 -2.08 13.06
N LEU A 103 -5.23 -2.15 14.32
CA LEU A 103 -5.29 -3.35 15.16
C LEU A 103 -6.25 -3.09 16.31
N THR A 104 -7.24 -3.96 16.52
CA THR A 104 -8.24 -3.76 17.58
C THR A 104 -8.77 -5.06 18.16
N ASN A 105 -9.08 -5.04 19.46
CA ASN A 105 -9.86 -6.08 20.14
C ASN A 105 -11.33 -5.65 20.39
N GLY A 106 -11.72 -4.51 19.82
CA GLY A 106 -13.07 -3.93 19.95
C GLY A 106 -13.27 -3.07 21.20
N ASN A 107 -12.37 -3.10 22.18
CA ASN A 107 -12.36 -2.22 23.35
C ASN A 107 -11.26 -1.18 23.25
N GLU A 108 -10.15 -1.58 22.67
CA GLU A 108 -8.97 -0.76 22.41
C GLU A 108 -8.63 -0.83 20.94
N MET A 109 -8.02 0.22 20.41
CA MET A 109 -7.63 0.33 19.01
C MET A 109 -6.28 1.00 18.90
N MET A 110 -5.40 0.44 18.08
CA MET A 110 -4.15 1.04 17.65
C MET A 110 -4.29 1.42 16.18
N TYR A 111 -3.86 2.61 15.83
CA TYR A 111 -3.88 3.13 14.47
C TYR A 111 -2.49 3.60 14.06
N ALA A 112 -2.10 3.30 12.84
CA ALA A 112 -0.93 3.86 12.21
C ALA A 112 -1.26 4.26 10.77
N ASP A 113 -0.58 5.29 10.29
CA ASP A 113 -0.65 5.71 8.91
C ASP A 113 0.76 5.95 8.34
N TRP A 114 0.84 6.22 7.04
CA TRP A 114 2.07 6.47 6.31
C TRP A 114 2.85 7.72 6.76
N THR A 115 2.29 8.54 7.65
CA THR A 115 2.95 9.71 8.24
C THR A 115 3.50 9.43 9.63
N GLY A 116 3.07 8.34 10.28
CA GLY A 116 3.45 7.94 11.63
C GLY A 116 4.51 6.85 11.64
N GLU A 117 5.43 6.91 12.59
CA GLU A 117 6.46 5.88 12.77
C GLU A 117 6.02 4.79 13.75
N GLU A 118 4.97 5.01 14.54
CA GLU A 118 4.49 4.11 15.58
C GLU A 118 2.96 4.08 15.65
N TYR A 119 2.42 2.93 16.10
CA TYR A 119 0.99 2.78 16.34
C TYR A 119 0.52 3.67 17.49
N ASP A 120 -0.39 4.57 17.19
CA ASP A 120 -0.98 5.51 18.14
C ASP A 120 -2.37 5.02 18.61
N THR A 121 -2.58 4.98 19.93
CA THR A 121 -3.86 4.60 20.55
C THR A 121 -4.80 5.78 20.74
N GLU A 122 -4.33 7.00 20.59
CA GLU A 122 -5.08 8.24 20.79
C GLU A 122 -5.33 9.00 19.47
N ALA A 123 -4.83 8.49 18.33
CA ALA A 123 -5.01 9.14 17.04
C ALA A 123 -6.48 9.18 16.62
N GLU A 124 -6.91 10.32 16.11
CA GLU A 124 -8.20 10.45 15.46
C GLU A 124 -8.13 9.87 14.05
N LEU A 125 -9.01 8.90 13.76
CA LEU A 125 -9.12 8.31 12.44
C LEU A 125 -9.74 9.30 11.44
N PRO A 126 -9.19 9.39 10.23
CA PRO A 126 -9.77 10.24 9.18
C PRO A 126 -11.13 9.69 8.72
N THR A 127 -12.04 10.59 8.35
CA THR A 127 -13.28 10.19 7.68
C THR A 127 -13.01 9.61 6.30
N TYR A 128 -13.96 8.87 5.74
CA TYR A 128 -13.82 8.31 4.40
C TYR A 128 -13.57 9.40 3.33
N GLU A 129 -14.25 10.54 3.42
CA GLU A 129 -14.02 11.68 2.53
C GLU A 129 -12.56 12.17 2.60
N THR A 130 -11.98 12.23 3.80
CA THR A 130 -10.58 12.59 3.99
C THR A 130 -9.66 11.55 3.37
N MET A 131 -9.91 10.25 3.58
CA MET A 131 -9.13 9.17 2.99
C MET A 131 -9.14 9.23 1.45
N VAL A 132 -10.31 9.46 0.85
CA VAL A 132 -10.47 9.61 -0.60
C VAL A 132 -9.68 10.80 -1.12
N LYS A 133 -9.77 11.95 -0.45
CA LYS A 133 -9.05 13.16 -0.84
C LYS A 133 -7.53 12.93 -0.80
N GLU A 134 -7.02 12.39 0.29
CA GLU A 134 -5.59 12.14 0.47
C GLU A 134 -5.06 11.09 -0.52
N PHE A 135 -5.87 10.09 -0.87
CA PHE A 135 -5.56 9.11 -1.90
C PHE A 135 -5.32 9.80 -3.26
N PHE A 136 -6.23 10.64 -3.71
CA PHE A 136 -6.08 11.36 -4.98
C PHE A 136 -4.93 12.38 -4.96
N GLU A 137 -4.71 13.07 -3.84
CA GLU A 137 -3.54 13.95 -3.68
C GLU A 137 -2.21 13.19 -3.79
N MET A 138 -2.18 11.95 -3.30
CA MET A 138 -1.00 11.08 -3.44
C MET A 138 -0.81 10.61 -4.87
N GLU A 139 -1.88 10.18 -5.56
CA GLU A 139 -1.82 9.80 -6.97
C GLU A 139 -1.30 10.96 -7.86
N GLU A 140 -1.75 12.19 -7.62
CA GLU A 140 -1.28 13.36 -8.34
C GLU A 140 0.22 13.59 -8.12
N LYS A 141 0.69 13.51 -6.88
CA LYS A 141 2.12 13.65 -6.55
C LYS A 141 2.98 12.58 -7.23
N ILE A 142 2.51 11.33 -7.26
CA ILE A 142 3.23 10.24 -7.95
C ILE A 142 3.33 10.55 -9.45
N LYS A 143 2.24 10.97 -10.09
CA LYS A 143 2.21 11.34 -11.51
C LYS A 143 3.16 12.52 -11.82
N GLU A 144 3.24 13.51 -10.93
CA GLU A 144 4.18 14.63 -11.06
C GLU A 144 5.64 14.18 -10.98
N LEU A 145 5.95 13.30 -10.01
CA LEU A 145 7.30 12.76 -9.85
C LEU A 145 7.73 11.89 -11.04
N GLU A 146 6.82 11.10 -11.59
CA GLU A 146 7.08 10.29 -12.78
C GLU A 146 7.31 11.16 -14.03
N ALA A 147 6.58 12.27 -14.16
CA ALA A 147 6.74 13.21 -15.26
C ALA A 147 8.09 13.94 -15.23
N ASP A 148 8.62 14.26 -14.05
CA ASP A 148 9.92 14.91 -13.87
C ASP A 148 11.10 13.97 -14.19
N HIS A 149 10.91 12.66 -14.17
CA HIS A 149 11.95 11.68 -14.52
C HIS A 149 12.11 11.47 -16.03
N HIS A 150 11.27 12.05 -16.87
CA HIS A 150 11.49 12.16 -18.31
C HIS A 150 12.43 13.32 -18.67
N HIS A 151 13.54 13.47 -17.95
CA HIS A 151 14.63 14.27 -18.45
C HIS A 151 15.23 13.56 -19.66
N GLU A 152 14.93 14.15 -20.82
CA GLU A 152 15.67 13.95 -22.06
C GLU A 152 17.16 13.80 -21.74
N CYS A 153 17.72 12.62 -21.99
CA CYS A 153 19.12 12.51 -22.31
C CYS A 153 19.33 13.28 -23.62
N GLY A 154 19.34 14.58 -23.50
CA GLY A 154 19.79 15.49 -24.56
C GLY A 154 21.29 15.33 -24.72
N CYS A 155 21.71 14.23 -25.30
CA CYS A 155 23.03 14.11 -25.90
C CYS A 155 23.02 14.96 -27.19
N GLY A 156 22.96 16.27 -27.01
CA GLY A 156 23.23 17.25 -28.05
C GLY A 156 24.70 17.18 -28.40
N HIS A 157 25.11 16.18 -29.14
CA HIS A 157 26.38 16.20 -29.88
C HIS A 157 26.14 16.90 -31.20
N ASP A 158 26.23 18.23 -31.14
CA ASP A 158 26.51 19.05 -32.33
C ASP A 158 27.96 18.77 -32.74
N HIS A 159 28.14 17.76 -33.57
CA HIS A 159 29.36 17.56 -34.35
C HIS A 159 29.03 17.78 -35.79
N GLY A 160 29.18 19.04 -36.20
CA GLY A 160 29.38 19.36 -37.60
C GLY A 160 30.66 18.68 -38.09
N HIS A 161 30.52 17.63 -38.89
CA HIS A 161 31.56 17.14 -39.79
C HIS A 161 30.91 16.61 -41.05
N ASP A 162 31.39 17.18 -42.14
CA ASP A 162 31.15 16.84 -43.54
C ASP A 162 31.42 15.35 -43.85
N HIS A 163 30.52 14.81 -44.65
CA HIS A 163 30.70 13.74 -45.65
C HIS A 163 31.57 12.53 -45.35
N HIS A 164 30.92 11.36 -45.20
CA HIS A 164 31.22 10.21 -46.07
C HIS A 164 30.07 9.18 -46.02
N GLU A 165 29.73 8.71 -47.22
CA GLU A 165 28.79 7.65 -47.51
C GLU A 165 29.20 6.35 -46.81
N GLY A 166 28.21 5.61 -46.31
CA GLY A 166 28.40 4.18 -46.08
C GLY A 166 27.78 3.59 -44.84
N GLY A 167 26.61 3.05 -44.98
CA GLY A 167 26.38 1.67 -44.52
C GLY A 167 26.07 1.39 -43.08
N CYS A 168 24.82 0.93 -42.89
CA CYS A 168 24.49 -0.20 -42.04
C CYS A 168 24.57 -0.07 -40.50
N CYS A 169 23.46 0.13 -39.89
CA CYS A 169 23.25 -0.38 -38.56
C CYS A 169 22.55 -1.74 -38.63
N GLY A 170 23.34 -2.81 -38.75
CA GLY A 170 22.92 -4.17 -38.50
C GLY A 170 22.80 -4.40 -37.01
N GLY A 171 21.71 -5.05 -36.59
CA GLY A 171 21.43 -5.36 -35.20
C GLY A 171 22.48 -6.27 -34.55
N HIS A 172 22.75 -6.00 -33.30
CA HIS A 172 23.37 -6.95 -32.40
C HIS A 172 22.64 -6.98 -31.08
N ASN A 173 22.05 -8.14 -30.88
CA ASN A 173 21.55 -8.66 -29.62
C ASN A 173 22.77 -9.05 -28.77
N HIS A 174 22.99 -8.37 -27.63
CA HIS A 174 23.84 -8.89 -26.56
C HIS A 174 23.32 -8.42 -25.22
N GLY A 175 23.03 -9.43 -24.38
CA GLY A 175 22.80 -9.29 -22.97
C GLY A 175 24.06 -8.87 -22.21
N GLU A 176 23.83 -8.50 -20.97
CA GLU A 176 24.75 -8.37 -19.83
C GLU A 176 25.55 -7.07 -19.70
N ASN A 177 25.24 -6.40 -18.59
CA ASN A 177 26.08 -5.54 -17.75
C ASN A 177 26.86 -4.41 -18.43
N HIS A 178 26.30 -3.20 -18.36
CA HIS A 178 27.14 -2.00 -18.40
C HIS A 178 26.82 -1.06 -17.24
N GLU A 179 27.73 -1.06 -16.25
CA GLU A 179 27.90 0.04 -15.31
C GLU A 179 28.30 1.29 -16.08
N CYS A 180 27.45 2.32 -16.08
CA CYS A 180 27.83 3.66 -16.54
C CYS A 180 28.66 4.35 -15.45
N GLY A 181 29.96 4.18 -15.50
CA GLY A 181 30.92 4.96 -14.72
C GLY A 181 31.14 6.34 -15.35
N CYS A 182 30.46 7.36 -14.86
CA CYS A 182 30.83 8.75 -15.13
C CYS A 182 31.88 9.19 -14.11
N ASN A 183 33.15 9.12 -14.50
CA ASN A 183 34.27 9.57 -13.69
C ASN A 183 34.56 11.04 -14.07
N HIS A 184 34.19 11.99 -13.21
CA HIS A 184 34.61 13.38 -13.35
C HIS A 184 35.90 13.60 -12.56
N HIS A 185 37.01 13.76 -13.28
CA HIS A 185 38.22 14.38 -12.76
C HIS A 185 38.14 15.89 -13.00
N HIS A 186 38.25 16.66 -11.93
CA HIS A 186 38.64 18.06 -11.95
C HIS A 186 40.08 18.20 -11.50
N GLU A 187 40.89 18.81 -12.33
CA GLU A 187 42.04 19.59 -11.93
C GLU A 187 41.65 21.06 -11.76
#